data_85aa4cef19c88cc609ebcf243ec519dc
#
_entry.id   85aa4cef19c88cc609ebcf243ec519dc
#
_cell.length_a   1.000
_cell.length_b   1.000
_cell.length_c   1.000
_cell.angle_alpha   90.00
_cell.angle_beta   90.00
_cell.angle_gamma   90.00
#
_symmetry.space_group_name_H-M   'P 1'
#
loop_
_entity.id
_entity.type
_entity.pdbx_description
1 polymer ?
#
loop_
_entity_poly.entity_id
_entity_poly.type
_entity_poly.pdbx_seq_one_letter_code
_entity_poly.pdbx_strand_id
1 'polypeptide(L)'
;MGNYYLAVDIGASSGRHMLASMEDGKMKLEEVYRFPNGMDNKNGTLCWDVDRLFTEIKNGLKKCKELGKIPATMGIDTWGVDYVLLDEKDQILGDTVGYRDSRTNGMDEKVYEKISLSVLYERTGIQKQIFNTIYQLMAVKETHPEYLEQAKAILMIPDYFHFLLTGVKKNEYTNATTGQLVNPTTNDWDYELIDMLGYNKEMFQPVSMPGTVVGEFTQDIQNEVGFNCKVVLPATHDTGSAVLAVPTNDDNAIYISSGTWSLMGIERKEADCSLRSMQANFTNEGGYDHRFRYLKNIMGLWMIQSVKKEFTEDLSFAEICERASKETITSLVDCNDDCFLAPKSMIEAVKKFCRDSKQQVPETVGEIAAVIYNSLAKCYGDTIEEIEALTGKKYTTIYVVGGGANAGYLNELTAKYTGKKVSAGPSEATAIGNIVVQMLHDGVFKDLPEARTCIGKSFDVKIYENV
;
A
#
# COMPACT_ATOMS: atom_id res chain seq x y z
N MET A 1 1.48 -32.64 -10.01
CA MET A 1 2.19 -31.38 -9.73
C MET A 1 1.14 -30.37 -9.31
N GLY A 2 1.35 -29.66 -8.21
CA GLY A 2 0.41 -28.61 -7.76
C GLY A 2 0.41 -27.42 -8.72
N ASN A 3 -0.69 -26.64 -8.72
CA ASN A 3 -0.76 -25.40 -9.48
C ASN A 3 0.22 -24.37 -8.92
N TYR A 4 0.80 -23.56 -9.80
CA TYR A 4 1.53 -22.36 -9.42
C TYR A 4 0.61 -21.14 -9.49
N TYR A 5 0.83 -20.17 -8.61
CA TYR A 5 0.12 -18.90 -8.51
C TYR A 5 1.14 -17.77 -8.51
N LEU A 6 0.93 -16.74 -9.33
CA LEU A 6 1.90 -15.65 -9.49
C LEU A 6 1.35 -14.34 -8.97
N ALA A 7 2.06 -13.74 -8.03
CA ALA A 7 1.87 -12.33 -7.65
C ALA A 7 2.95 -11.47 -8.33
N VAL A 8 2.51 -10.37 -8.94
CA VAL A 8 3.39 -9.28 -9.39
C VAL A 8 3.15 -8.10 -8.46
N ASP A 9 4.06 -7.92 -7.50
CA ASP A 9 4.01 -6.88 -6.48
C ASP A 9 4.94 -5.74 -6.88
N ILE A 10 4.38 -4.58 -7.21
CA ILE A 10 5.12 -3.41 -7.69
C ILE A 10 4.97 -2.27 -6.68
N GLY A 11 5.99 -2.10 -5.85
CA GLY A 11 6.08 -0.95 -4.96
C GLY A 11 6.72 0.28 -5.64
N ALA A 12 6.75 1.41 -4.93
CA ALA A 12 7.27 2.67 -5.44
C ALA A 12 8.79 2.66 -5.76
N SER A 13 9.54 1.69 -5.24
CA SER A 13 11.02 1.60 -5.42
C SER A 13 11.50 0.32 -6.10
N SER A 14 10.69 -0.71 -6.17
CA SER A 14 11.01 -1.99 -6.83
C SER A 14 9.77 -2.79 -7.10
N GLY A 15 9.82 -3.65 -8.13
CA GLY A 15 8.81 -4.66 -8.39
C GLY A 15 9.40 -6.06 -8.34
N ARG A 16 8.56 -7.05 -8.09
CA ARG A 16 8.95 -8.45 -7.98
C ARG A 16 7.85 -9.40 -8.42
N HIS A 17 8.25 -10.54 -8.94
CA HIS A 17 7.36 -11.63 -9.27
C HIS A 17 7.58 -12.74 -8.25
N MET A 18 6.53 -13.05 -7.51
CA MET A 18 6.54 -14.05 -6.44
C MET A 18 5.64 -15.21 -6.86
N LEU A 19 6.20 -16.39 -6.98
CA LEU A 19 5.51 -17.60 -7.38
C LEU A 19 5.22 -18.45 -6.14
N ALA A 20 4.00 -18.94 -6.00
CA ALA A 20 3.65 -19.85 -4.91
C ALA A 20 3.10 -21.18 -5.41
N SER A 21 3.31 -22.21 -4.59
CA SER A 21 2.68 -23.53 -4.69
C SER A 21 2.32 -24.06 -3.31
N MET A 22 1.43 -25.06 -3.27
CA MET A 22 1.15 -25.80 -2.04
C MET A 22 1.97 -27.08 -2.00
N GLU A 23 2.73 -27.27 -0.91
CA GLU A 23 3.53 -28.47 -0.65
C GLU A 23 3.29 -28.94 0.80
N ASP A 24 2.87 -30.16 0.99
CA ASP A 24 2.61 -30.76 2.32
C ASP A 24 1.72 -29.92 3.23
N GLY A 25 0.69 -29.28 2.65
CA GLY A 25 -0.26 -28.41 3.36
C GLY A 25 0.30 -27.04 3.77
N LYS A 26 1.47 -26.67 3.25
CA LYS A 26 2.10 -25.35 3.46
C LYS A 26 2.25 -24.62 2.13
N MET A 27 2.10 -23.31 2.18
CA MET A 27 2.43 -22.44 1.08
C MET A 27 3.96 -22.29 0.98
N LYS A 28 4.50 -22.51 -0.21
CA LYS A 28 5.88 -22.21 -0.57
C LYS A 28 5.90 -21.01 -1.47
N LEU A 29 6.79 -20.06 -1.20
CA LEU A 29 6.94 -18.82 -1.94
C LEU A 29 8.36 -18.71 -2.49
N GLU A 30 8.48 -18.30 -3.75
CA GLU A 30 9.76 -18.15 -4.46
C GLU A 30 9.75 -16.84 -5.25
N GLU A 31 10.80 -16.04 -5.10
CA GLU A 31 11.02 -14.88 -5.95
C GLU A 31 11.65 -15.34 -7.27
N VAL A 32 10.97 -15.12 -8.39
CA VAL A 32 11.43 -15.54 -9.71
C VAL A 32 12.02 -14.40 -10.54
N TYR A 33 11.62 -13.15 -10.23
CA TYR A 33 12.12 -11.98 -10.94
C TYR A 33 11.99 -10.73 -10.08
N ARG A 34 12.94 -9.80 -10.18
CA ARG A 34 12.95 -8.50 -9.50
C ARG A 34 13.48 -7.41 -10.41
N PHE A 35 12.91 -6.21 -10.29
CA PHE A 35 13.34 -5.03 -11.05
C PHE A 35 13.24 -3.76 -10.20
N PRO A 36 14.04 -2.72 -10.49
CA PRO A 36 13.91 -1.42 -9.83
C PRO A 36 12.69 -0.67 -10.33
N ASN A 37 12.12 0.18 -9.48
CA ASN A 37 11.07 1.12 -9.83
C ASN A 37 11.39 2.52 -9.31
N GLY A 38 10.77 3.53 -9.90
CA GLY A 38 10.90 4.93 -9.54
C GLY A 38 10.16 5.81 -10.52
N MET A 39 9.96 7.05 -10.14
CA MET A 39 9.41 8.08 -11.04
C MET A 39 10.54 8.80 -11.76
N ASP A 40 10.30 9.12 -13.02
CA ASP A 40 11.18 9.93 -13.85
C ASP A 40 10.70 11.38 -13.86
N ASN A 41 11.65 12.33 -13.92
CA ASN A 41 11.30 13.72 -14.11
C ASN A 41 11.19 14.02 -15.61
N LYS A 42 9.97 14.26 -16.09
CA LYS A 42 9.66 14.67 -17.45
C LYS A 42 9.33 16.16 -17.46
N ASN A 43 10.31 17.01 -17.81
CA ASN A 43 10.14 18.46 -17.89
C ASN A 43 9.61 19.13 -16.61
N GLY A 44 10.00 18.64 -15.45
CA GLY A 44 9.58 19.16 -14.15
C GLY A 44 8.41 18.40 -13.52
N THR A 45 7.79 17.46 -14.22
CA THR A 45 6.70 16.61 -13.75
C THR A 45 7.23 15.21 -13.40
N LEU A 46 6.87 14.69 -12.23
CA LEU A 46 7.24 13.34 -11.79
C LEU A 46 6.25 12.31 -12.36
N CYS A 47 6.73 11.44 -13.24
CA CYS A 47 5.89 10.49 -13.96
C CYS A 47 6.35 9.04 -13.77
N TRP A 48 5.41 8.10 -13.83
CA TRP A 48 5.68 6.67 -13.93
C TRP A 48 5.91 6.29 -15.40
N ASP A 49 6.92 5.47 -15.65
CA ASP A 49 7.12 4.84 -16.96
C ASP A 49 6.34 3.50 -17.01
N VAL A 50 5.05 3.59 -17.33
CA VAL A 50 4.17 2.42 -17.37
C VAL A 50 4.51 1.44 -18.49
N ASP A 51 5.10 1.89 -19.60
CA ASP A 51 5.55 1.02 -20.69
C ASP A 51 6.73 0.17 -20.26
N ARG A 52 7.70 0.77 -19.55
CA ARG A 52 8.80 0.03 -18.93
C ARG A 52 8.29 -0.97 -17.91
N LEU A 53 7.38 -0.54 -17.02
CA LEU A 53 6.81 -1.44 -16.01
C LEU A 53 6.09 -2.61 -16.64
N PHE A 54 5.32 -2.39 -17.71
CA PHE A 54 4.66 -3.48 -18.43
C PHE A 54 5.66 -4.42 -19.10
N THR A 55 6.77 -3.90 -19.60
CA THR A 55 7.88 -4.71 -20.12
C THR A 55 8.47 -5.60 -19.03
N GLU A 56 8.67 -5.06 -17.81
CA GLU A 56 9.18 -5.84 -16.67
C GLU A 56 8.18 -6.91 -16.20
N ILE A 57 6.87 -6.62 -16.25
CA ILE A 57 5.84 -7.64 -15.99
C ILE A 57 5.99 -8.80 -16.97
N LYS A 58 6.12 -8.53 -18.27
CA LYS A 58 6.32 -9.57 -19.29
C LYS A 58 7.65 -10.33 -19.14
N ASN A 59 8.71 -9.65 -18.74
CA ASN A 59 10.00 -10.28 -18.46
C ASN A 59 9.89 -11.32 -17.33
N GLY A 60 9.19 -10.99 -16.25
CA GLY A 60 8.94 -11.94 -15.16
C GLY A 60 8.08 -13.13 -15.58
N LEU A 61 7.07 -12.91 -16.44
CA LEU A 61 6.27 -13.98 -17.03
C LEU A 61 7.14 -14.92 -17.88
N LYS A 62 8.01 -14.37 -18.74
CA LYS A 62 8.98 -15.16 -19.53
C LYS A 62 9.90 -15.98 -18.62
N LYS A 63 10.28 -15.41 -17.47
CA LYS A 63 11.09 -16.11 -16.47
C LYS A 63 10.39 -17.34 -15.88
N CYS A 64 9.09 -17.22 -15.58
CA CYS A 64 8.29 -18.38 -15.15
C CYS A 64 8.33 -19.52 -16.19
N LYS A 65 8.22 -19.18 -17.48
CA LYS A 65 8.34 -20.15 -18.57
C LYS A 65 9.72 -20.80 -18.64
N GLU A 66 10.79 -19.99 -18.53
CA GLU A 66 12.16 -20.51 -18.53
C GLU A 66 12.40 -21.52 -17.41
N LEU A 67 11.81 -21.27 -16.24
CA LEU A 67 11.88 -22.15 -15.07
C LEU A 67 10.96 -23.40 -15.19
N GLY A 68 10.10 -23.46 -16.21
CA GLY A 68 9.11 -24.51 -16.35
C GLY A 68 7.98 -24.45 -15.32
N LYS A 69 7.77 -23.27 -14.68
CA LYS A 69 6.79 -23.05 -13.62
C LYS A 69 5.68 -22.13 -14.12
N ILE A 70 4.79 -22.66 -14.96
CA ILE A 70 3.69 -21.89 -15.54
C ILE A 70 2.60 -21.66 -14.50
N PRO A 71 2.24 -20.39 -14.18
CA PRO A 71 1.17 -20.11 -13.23
C PRO A 71 -0.21 -20.45 -13.84
N ALA A 72 -1.09 -21.01 -13.02
CA ALA A 72 -2.49 -21.22 -13.35
C ALA A 72 -3.26 -19.89 -13.38
N THR A 73 -2.96 -19.05 -12.40
CA THR A 73 -3.49 -17.68 -12.30
C THR A 73 -2.39 -16.69 -11.92
N MET A 74 -2.66 -15.42 -12.21
CA MET A 74 -1.81 -14.31 -11.76
C MET A 74 -2.65 -13.11 -11.33
N GLY A 75 -2.06 -12.26 -10.51
CA GLY A 75 -2.60 -10.96 -10.14
C GLY A 75 -1.49 -9.92 -9.95
N ILE A 76 -1.82 -8.66 -10.16
CA ILE A 76 -0.89 -7.53 -10.00
C ILE A 76 -1.42 -6.63 -8.90
N ASP A 77 -0.58 -6.25 -7.97
CA ASP A 77 -0.84 -5.19 -7.00
C ASP A 77 0.23 -4.10 -7.11
N THR A 78 -0.16 -2.87 -6.76
CA THR A 78 0.73 -1.72 -6.75
C THR A 78 0.39 -0.79 -5.59
N TRP A 79 1.05 0.36 -5.52
CA TRP A 79 0.64 1.49 -4.69
C TRP A 79 -0.76 2.01 -5.09
N GLY A 80 -1.39 2.77 -4.22
CA GLY A 80 -2.70 3.37 -4.46
C GLY A 80 -2.66 4.72 -5.19
N VAL A 81 -3.82 5.30 -5.41
CA VAL A 81 -4.15 6.66 -5.84
C VAL A 81 -3.81 7.05 -7.27
N ASP A 82 -2.79 6.44 -7.92
CA ASP A 82 -2.37 6.78 -9.26
C ASP A 82 -3.14 6.01 -10.33
N TYR A 83 -3.32 6.65 -11.48
CA TYR A 83 -4.18 6.14 -12.55
C TYR A 83 -3.68 6.57 -13.93
N VAL A 84 -4.27 5.98 -14.95
CA VAL A 84 -4.22 6.45 -16.34
C VAL A 84 -5.61 6.86 -16.81
N LEU A 85 -5.69 7.82 -17.72
CA LEU A 85 -6.89 8.15 -18.48
C LEU A 85 -6.72 7.60 -19.90
N LEU A 86 -7.72 6.91 -20.40
CA LEU A 86 -7.70 6.33 -21.75
C LEU A 86 -8.77 6.97 -22.63
N ASP A 87 -8.41 7.26 -23.89
CA ASP A 87 -9.34 7.73 -24.91
C ASP A 87 -10.19 6.60 -25.52
N GLU A 88 -10.97 6.90 -26.55
CA GLU A 88 -11.82 5.93 -27.28
C GLU A 88 -11.02 4.82 -28.01
N LYS A 89 -9.70 5.03 -28.23
CA LYS A 89 -8.79 4.08 -28.87
C LYS A 89 -7.88 3.38 -27.87
N ASP A 90 -8.20 3.52 -26.58
CA ASP A 90 -7.41 2.97 -25.47
C ASP A 90 -5.97 3.52 -25.40
N GLN A 91 -5.74 4.75 -25.92
CA GLN A 91 -4.48 5.43 -25.77
C GLN A 91 -4.47 6.29 -24.51
N ILE A 92 -3.32 6.35 -23.82
CA ILE A 92 -3.17 7.19 -22.62
C ILE A 92 -3.27 8.67 -23.01
N LEU A 93 -4.08 9.41 -22.28
CA LEU A 93 -4.20 10.87 -22.37
C LEU A 93 -3.21 11.53 -21.42
N GLY A 94 -2.20 12.17 -21.96
CA GLY A 94 -1.13 12.81 -21.21
C GLY A 94 -0.11 11.84 -20.63
N ASP A 95 0.65 12.30 -19.63
CA ASP A 95 1.62 11.49 -18.89
C ASP A 95 0.98 10.82 -17.68
N THR A 96 1.51 9.67 -17.28
CA THR A 96 1.12 8.99 -16.03
C THR A 96 1.83 9.66 -14.85
N VAL A 97 1.26 10.76 -14.37
CA VAL A 97 1.86 11.57 -13.30
C VAL A 97 1.71 10.85 -11.96
N GLY A 98 2.82 10.76 -11.21
CA GLY A 98 2.85 10.04 -9.94
C GLY A 98 2.42 10.90 -8.74
N TYR A 99 1.99 10.26 -7.69
CA TYR A 99 1.41 10.88 -6.48
C TYR A 99 2.34 11.84 -5.72
N ARG A 100 3.66 11.79 -5.97
CA ARG A 100 4.64 12.70 -5.35
C ARG A 100 4.86 13.97 -6.16
N ASP A 101 4.19 14.14 -7.29
CA ASP A 101 4.25 15.35 -8.08
C ASP A 101 3.53 16.51 -7.35
N SER A 102 4.06 17.71 -7.51
CA SER A 102 3.53 18.89 -6.85
C SER A 102 2.26 19.47 -7.50
N ARG A 103 1.77 18.88 -8.63
CA ARG A 103 0.59 19.36 -9.35
C ARG A 103 -0.68 19.47 -8.52
N THR A 104 -0.75 18.70 -7.43
CA THR A 104 -1.92 18.68 -6.54
C THR A 104 -1.90 19.78 -5.47
N ASN A 105 -0.83 20.56 -5.37
CA ASN A 105 -0.76 21.66 -4.41
C ASN A 105 -1.90 22.67 -4.64
N GLY A 106 -2.71 22.94 -3.61
CA GLY A 106 -3.88 23.84 -3.67
C GLY A 106 -5.12 23.24 -4.34
N MET A 107 -5.09 21.97 -4.80
CA MET A 107 -6.24 21.33 -5.43
C MET A 107 -7.32 20.92 -4.42
N ASP A 108 -6.96 20.73 -3.18
CA ASP A 108 -7.89 20.54 -2.07
C ASP A 108 -8.78 21.76 -1.87
N GLU A 109 -8.23 22.96 -1.92
CA GLU A 109 -9.00 24.22 -1.84
C GLU A 109 -10.03 24.29 -2.97
N LYS A 110 -9.65 23.88 -4.20
CA LYS A 110 -10.56 23.81 -5.35
C LYS A 110 -11.70 22.82 -5.17
N VAL A 111 -11.41 21.66 -4.60
CA VAL A 111 -12.42 20.67 -4.25
C VAL A 111 -13.35 21.23 -3.15
N TYR A 112 -12.79 21.93 -2.16
CA TYR A 112 -13.58 22.49 -1.04
C TYR A 112 -14.45 23.68 -1.44
N GLU A 113 -14.22 24.31 -2.59
CA GLU A 113 -15.21 25.25 -3.18
C GLU A 113 -16.54 24.56 -3.55
N LYS A 114 -16.55 23.24 -3.75
CA LYS A 114 -17.73 22.45 -4.14
C LYS A 114 -18.31 21.64 -2.99
N ILE A 115 -17.47 21.09 -2.12
CA ILE A 115 -17.87 20.21 -1.02
C ILE A 115 -16.92 20.42 0.16
N SER A 116 -17.45 20.64 1.37
CA SER A 116 -16.57 20.80 2.55
C SER A 116 -15.85 19.50 2.90
N LEU A 117 -14.68 19.62 3.54
CA LEU A 117 -13.89 18.46 3.98
C LEU A 117 -14.71 17.49 4.85
N SER A 118 -15.54 18.00 5.75
CA SER A 118 -16.36 17.18 6.64
C SER A 118 -17.40 16.35 5.88
N VAL A 119 -18.09 16.97 4.90
CA VAL A 119 -19.07 16.28 4.07
C VAL A 119 -18.38 15.29 3.14
N LEU A 120 -17.23 15.64 2.59
CA LEU A 120 -16.42 14.74 1.75
C LEU A 120 -15.99 13.50 2.55
N TYR A 121 -15.53 13.68 3.80
CA TYR A 121 -15.16 12.56 4.66
C TYR A 121 -16.39 11.71 5.04
N GLU A 122 -17.52 12.33 5.38
CA GLU A 122 -18.77 11.61 5.66
C GLU A 122 -19.21 10.73 4.49
N ARG A 123 -19.00 11.18 3.24
CA ARG A 123 -19.34 10.44 2.03
C ARG A 123 -18.38 9.33 1.69
N THR A 124 -17.10 9.47 2.00
CA THR A 124 -16.05 8.55 1.50
C THR A 124 -15.29 7.82 2.62
N GLY A 125 -15.25 8.40 3.82
CA GLY A 125 -14.48 7.88 4.96
C GLY A 125 -12.96 7.91 4.76
N ILE A 126 -12.46 8.58 3.72
CA ILE A 126 -11.04 8.55 3.35
C ILE A 126 -10.31 9.78 3.91
N GLN A 127 -9.19 9.51 4.59
CA GLN A 127 -8.27 10.50 5.09
C GLN A 127 -7.82 11.45 3.96
N LYS A 128 -7.77 12.75 4.27
CA LYS A 128 -7.19 13.74 3.36
C LYS A 128 -5.69 13.47 3.20
N GLN A 129 -5.28 13.17 1.97
CA GLN A 129 -3.91 13.25 1.52
C GLN A 129 -3.90 14.05 0.23
N ILE A 130 -3.01 15.03 0.11
CA ILE A 130 -2.99 15.94 -1.04
C ILE A 130 -2.86 15.21 -2.38
N PHE A 131 -2.37 14.00 -2.36
CA PHE A 131 -2.16 13.14 -3.51
C PHE A 131 -3.33 12.19 -3.83
N ASN A 132 -4.44 12.20 -3.09
CA ASN A 132 -5.60 11.36 -3.42
C ASN A 132 -6.09 11.64 -4.84
N THR A 133 -6.61 10.62 -5.50
CA THR A 133 -7.06 10.68 -6.91
C THR A 133 -8.02 11.85 -7.17
N ILE A 134 -8.90 12.16 -6.21
CA ILE A 134 -9.81 13.30 -6.30
C ILE A 134 -9.08 14.63 -6.56
N TYR A 135 -7.94 14.88 -5.90
CA TYR A 135 -7.15 16.10 -6.10
C TYR A 135 -6.30 16.03 -7.35
N GLN A 136 -5.83 14.83 -7.72
CA GLN A 136 -5.10 14.62 -8.97
C GLN A 136 -6.01 14.88 -10.19
N LEU A 137 -7.27 14.42 -10.16
CA LEU A 137 -8.26 14.72 -11.20
C LEU A 137 -8.62 16.22 -11.24
N MET A 138 -8.66 16.89 -10.08
CA MET A 138 -8.84 18.34 -10.04
C MET A 138 -7.67 19.07 -10.72
N ALA A 139 -6.43 18.63 -10.49
CA ALA A 139 -5.28 19.19 -11.17
C ALA A 139 -5.37 19.00 -12.70
N VAL A 140 -5.79 17.83 -13.18
CA VAL A 140 -6.05 17.61 -14.62
C VAL A 140 -7.15 18.54 -15.12
N LYS A 141 -8.23 18.71 -14.38
CA LYS A 141 -9.35 19.59 -14.76
C LYS A 141 -8.91 21.07 -14.92
N GLU A 142 -8.04 21.54 -14.03
CA GLU A 142 -7.54 22.93 -14.05
C GLU A 142 -6.48 23.16 -15.14
N THR A 143 -5.69 22.15 -15.49
CA THR A 143 -4.56 22.32 -16.42
C THR A 143 -4.80 21.73 -17.81
N HIS A 144 -5.55 20.63 -17.90
CA HIS A 144 -5.82 19.86 -19.12
C HIS A 144 -7.26 19.35 -19.15
N PRO A 145 -8.29 20.25 -19.12
CA PRO A 145 -9.69 19.84 -19.09
C PRO A 145 -10.08 18.95 -20.29
N GLU A 146 -9.40 19.12 -21.44
CA GLU A 146 -9.59 18.30 -22.63
C GLU A 146 -9.32 16.81 -22.40
N TYR A 147 -8.46 16.44 -21.44
CA TYR A 147 -8.24 15.03 -21.11
C TYR A 147 -9.48 14.41 -20.44
N LEU A 148 -10.15 15.14 -19.54
CA LEU A 148 -11.38 14.64 -18.90
C LEU A 148 -12.53 14.57 -19.91
N GLU A 149 -12.60 15.46 -20.91
CA GLU A 149 -13.61 15.44 -21.95
C GLU A 149 -13.42 14.23 -22.89
N GLN A 150 -12.17 13.87 -23.20
CA GLN A 150 -11.81 12.79 -24.11
C GLN A 150 -11.77 11.42 -23.43
N ALA A 151 -11.61 11.38 -22.11
CA ALA A 151 -11.46 10.13 -21.36
C ALA A 151 -12.70 9.24 -21.47
N LYS A 152 -12.49 7.99 -21.86
CA LYS A 152 -13.49 6.90 -21.91
C LYS A 152 -13.26 5.86 -20.80
N ALA A 153 -12.08 5.86 -20.20
CA ALA A 153 -11.79 5.06 -19.01
C ALA A 153 -10.78 5.75 -18.12
N ILE A 154 -10.98 5.61 -16.82
CA ILE A 154 -9.96 5.77 -15.79
C ILE A 154 -9.63 4.39 -15.26
N LEU A 155 -8.36 4.02 -15.22
CA LEU A 155 -7.88 2.77 -14.65
C LEU A 155 -6.79 3.07 -13.63
N MET A 156 -6.95 2.50 -12.43
CA MET A 156 -5.85 2.52 -11.46
C MET A 156 -4.64 1.77 -12.06
N ILE A 157 -3.43 2.07 -11.61
CA ILE A 157 -2.20 1.52 -12.22
C ILE A 157 -2.24 -0.01 -12.35
N PRO A 158 -2.58 -0.80 -11.32
CA PRO A 158 -2.64 -2.26 -11.45
C PRO A 158 -3.74 -2.71 -12.42
N ASP A 159 -4.88 -2.01 -12.45
CA ASP A 159 -5.98 -2.30 -13.34
C ASP A 159 -5.62 -2.03 -14.80
N TYR A 160 -4.81 -1.00 -15.04
CA TYR A 160 -4.26 -0.73 -16.36
C TYR A 160 -3.36 -1.87 -16.84
N PHE A 161 -2.50 -2.42 -15.98
CA PHE A 161 -1.68 -3.57 -16.36
C PHE A 161 -2.52 -4.83 -16.58
N HIS A 162 -3.56 -5.06 -15.79
CA HIS A 162 -4.51 -6.14 -16.04
C HIS A 162 -5.22 -5.98 -17.40
N PHE A 163 -5.61 -4.74 -17.73
CA PHE A 163 -6.19 -4.43 -19.04
C PHE A 163 -5.20 -4.72 -20.19
N LEU A 164 -3.94 -4.32 -20.07
CA LEU A 164 -2.93 -4.59 -21.10
C LEU A 164 -2.69 -6.09 -21.32
N LEU A 165 -2.84 -6.90 -20.28
CA LEU A 165 -2.70 -8.36 -20.37
C LEU A 165 -3.91 -9.03 -21.02
N THR A 166 -5.13 -8.53 -20.79
CA THR A 166 -6.39 -9.23 -21.06
C THR A 166 -7.29 -8.55 -22.09
N GLY A 167 -7.08 -7.25 -22.34
CA GLY A 167 -8.00 -6.41 -23.12
C GLY A 167 -9.29 -6.03 -22.37
N VAL A 168 -9.44 -6.38 -21.09
CA VAL A 168 -10.65 -6.13 -20.29
C VAL A 168 -10.40 -5.06 -19.24
N LYS A 169 -11.20 -3.99 -19.26
CA LYS A 169 -11.12 -2.88 -18.30
C LYS A 169 -11.94 -3.18 -17.06
N LYS A 170 -11.32 -3.06 -15.89
CA LYS A 170 -11.97 -3.12 -14.57
C LYS A 170 -11.30 -2.13 -13.65
N ASN A 171 -11.96 -1.71 -12.59
CA ASN A 171 -11.36 -1.03 -11.45
C ASN A 171 -11.57 -1.88 -10.21
N GLU A 172 -10.50 -2.19 -9.51
CA GLU A 172 -10.56 -3.03 -8.32
C GLU A 172 -10.84 -2.19 -7.08
N TYR A 173 -11.68 -2.72 -6.20
CA TYR A 173 -12.23 -2.04 -5.03
C TYR A 173 -11.18 -1.47 -4.07
N THR A 174 -10.18 -2.26 -3.69
CA THR A 174 -9.22 -1.84 -2.65
C THR A 174 -8.34 -0.68 -3.09
N ASN A 175 -8.02 -0.61 -4.39
CA ASN A 175 -7.26 0.51 -4.96
C ASN A 175 -8.19 1.70 -5.24
N ALA A 176 -9.37 1.49 -5.81
CA ALA A 176 -10.33 2.54 -6.09
C ALA A 176 -10.70 3.36 -4.83
N THR A 177 -10.84 2.70 -3.67
CA THR A 177 -11.17 3.39 -2.40
C THR A 177 -10.11 4.38 -1.95
N THR A 178 -8.84 4.19 -2.31
CA THR A 178 -7.75 5.11 -1.92
C THR A 178 -7.93 6.51 -2.50
N GLY A 179 -8.69 6.61 -3.59
CA GLY A 179 -8.85 7.82 -4.37
C GLY A 179 -9.80 8.87 -3.79
N GLN A 180 -10.53 8.57 -2.70
CA GLN A 180 -11.53 9.46 -2.08
C GLN A 180 -12.74 9.76 -3.00
N LEU A 181 -13.13 8.78 -3.84
CA LEU A 181 -14.23 8.88 -4.81
C LEU A 181 -15.22 7.71 -4.71
N VAL A 182 -14.99 6.76 -3.82
CA VAL A 182 -15.87 5.59 -3.59
C VAL A 182 -16.73 5.83 -2.35
N ASN A 183 -18.01 5.48 -2.46
CA ASN A 183 -18.95 5.53 -1.35
C ASN A 183 -18.91 4.21 -0.57
N PRO A 184 -18.59 4.22 0.73
CA PRO A 184 -18.45 2.99 1.53
C PRO A 184 -19.78 2.27 1.81
N THR A 185 -20.92 2.91 1.55
CA THR A 185 -22.24 2.27 1.71
C THR A 185 -22.60 1.44 0.48
N THR A 186 -22.30 1.95 -0.72
CA THR A 186 -22.58 1.25 -1.98
C THR A 186 -21.42 0.37 -2.43
N ASN A 187 -20.20 0.58 -1.90
CA ASN A 187 -18.96 -0.03 -2.36
C ASN A 187 -18.68 0.19 -3.85
N ASP A 188 -19.15 1.31 -4.38
CA ASP A 188 -18.95 1.73 -5.76
C ASP A 188 -18.64 3.23 -5.80
N TRP A 189 -18.32 3.75 -6.98
CA TRP A 189 -18.06 5.18 -7.17
C TRP A 189 -19.21 6.05 -6.65
N ASP A 190 -18.88 7.14 -5.99
CA ASP A 190 -19.83 8.17 -5.60
C ASP A 190 -20.13 9.07 -6.80
N TYR A 191 -21.06 8.62 -7.66
CA TYR A 191 -21.39 9.34 -8.90
C TYR A 191 -21.98 10.73 -8.67
N GLU A 192 -22.62 10.99 -7.51
CA GLU A 192 -23.09 12.34 -7.18
C GLU A 192 -21.90 13.25 -6.87
N LEU A 193 -20.91 12.77 -6.13
CA LEU A 193 -19.68 13.51 -5.85
C LEU A 193 -18.90 13.77 -7.15
N ILE A 194 -18.78 12.76 -8.01
CA ILE A 194 -18.12 12.85 -9.31
C ILE A 194 -18.79 13.92 -10.20
N ASP A 195 -20.11 13.92 -10.29
CA ASP A 195 -20.91 14.95 -11.03
C ASP A 195 -20.72 16.35 -10.38
N MET A 196 -20.76 16.45 -9.06
CA MET A 196 -20.58 17.70 -8.33
C MET A 196 -19.22 18.35 -8.61
N LEU A 197 -18.18 17.54 -8.72
CA LEU A 197 -16.82 17.98 -9.06
C LEU A 197 -16.65 18.24 -10.56
N GLY A 198 -17.63 17.85 -11.38
CA GLY A 198 -17.61 18.01 -12.84
C GLY A 198 -16.61 17.09 -13.52
N TYR A 199 -16.40 15.89 -12.98
CA TYR A 199 -15.64 14.84 -13.65
C TYR A 199 -16.58 14.04 -14.56
N ASN A 200 -16.04 13.55 -15.68
CA ASN A 200 -16.81 12.73 -16.61
C ASN A 200 -17.09 11.36 -16.00
N LYS A 201 -18.33 11.14 -15.56
CA LYS A 201 -18.72 9.86 -14.92
C LYS A 201 -18.66 8.65 -15.86
N GLU A 202 -18.74 8.85 -17.17
CA GLU A 202 -18.68 7.76 -18.15
C GLU A 202 -17.30 7.09 -18.21
N MET A 203 -16.23 7.76 -17.71
CA MET A 203 -14.90 7.14 -17.65
C MET A 203 -14.73 6.15 -16.49
N PHE A 204 -15.60 6.19 -15.47
CA PHE A 204 -15.49 5.33 -14.30
C PHE A 204 -16.14 3.97 -14.57
N GLN A 205 -15.30 2.93 -14.70
CA GLN A 205 -15.76 1.55 -14.82
C GLN A 205 -16.37 1.07 -13.49
N PRO A 206 -17.41 0.24 -13.49
CA PRO A 206 -17.95 -0.32 -12.24
C PRO A 206 -16.85 -0.98 -11.39
N VAL A 207 -16.90 -0.75 -10.08
CA VAL A 207 -15.94 -1.32 -9.15
C VAL A 207 -16.11 -2.84 -9.08
N SER A 208 -14.99 -3.54 -9.10
CA SER A 208 -14.93 -5.02 -9.02
C SER A 208 -14.22 -5.44 -7.72
N MET A 209 -14.74 -6.48 -7.09
CA MET A 209 -14.15 -7.01 -5.84
C MET A 209 -12.92 -7.89 -6.10
N PRO A 210 -11.98 -7.99 -5.15
CA PRO A 210 -10.93 -8.99 -5.18
C PRO A 210 -11.50 -10.41 -5.41
N GLY A 211 -10.81 -11.24 -6.17
CA GLY A 211 -11.26 -12.57 -6.58
C GLY A 211 -12.04 -12.59 -7.91
N THR A 212 -12.35 -11.42 -8.49
CA THR A 212 -12.99 -11.33 -9.81
C THR A 212 -12.00 -11.73 -10.90
N VAL A 213 -12.42 -12.59 -11.83
CA VAL A 213 -11.66 -12.90 -13.04
C VAL A 213 -11.72 -11.69 -13.98
N VAL A 214 -10.57 -11.24 -14.44
CA VAL A 214 -10.47 -10.20 -15.49
C VAL A 214 -10.62 -10.85 -16.86
N GLY A 215 -9.85 -11.91 -17.12
CA GLY A 215 -9.82 -12.62 -18.38
C GLY A 215 -8.58 -13.51 -18.48
N GLU A 216 -8.37 -14.06 -19.67
CA GLU A 216 -7.12 -14.72 -20.05
C GLU A 216 -6.21 -13.74 -20.81
N PHE A 217 -4.96 -14.06 -20.95
CA PHE A 217 -4.05 -13.28 -21.78
C PHE A 217 -4.56 -13.15 -23.22
N THR A 218 -4.43 -11.96 -23.78
CA THR A 218 -4.65 -11.76 -25.22
C THR A 218 -3.70 -12.65 -26.03
N GLN A 219 -4.06 -12.93 -27.30
CA GLN A 219 -3.23 -13.77 -28.17
C GLN A 219 -1.81 -13.21 -28.33
N ASP A 220 -1.68 -11.90 -28.40
CA ASP A 220 -0.37 -11.23 -28.56
C ASP A 220 0.50 -11.45 -27.31
N ILE A 221 -0.06 -11.32 -26.12
CA ILE A 221 0.63 -11.60 -24.85
C ILE A 221 1.02 -13.08 -24.78
N GLN A 222 0.10 -14.01 -25.12
CA GLN A 222 0.41 -15.45 -25.15
C GLN A 222 1.57 -15.77 -26.09
N ASN A 223 1.58 -15.16 -27.28
CA ASN A 223 2.65 -15.34 -28.26
C ASN A 223 3.99 -14.81 -27.73
N GLU A 224 3.98 -13.65 -27.05
CA GLU A 224 5.18 -13.01 -26.54
C GLU A 224 5.76 -13.76 -25.33
N VAL A 225 4.93 -14.13 -24.34
CA VAL A 225 5.41 -14.81 -23.12
C VAL A 225 5.48 -16.33 -23.27
N GLY A 226 4.74 -16.86 -24.24
CA GLY A 226 4.77 -18.25 -24.69
C GLY A 226 3.90 -19.22 -23.89
N PHE A 227 2.89 -18.71 -23.15
CA PHE A 227 1.87 -19.50 -22.47
C PHE A 227 0.62 -18.63 -22.24
N ASN A 228 -0.50 -19.28 -21.91
CA ASN A 228 -1.71 -18.60 -21.47
C ASN A 228 -1.81 -18.63 -19.94
N CYS A 229 -2.41 -17.59 -19.34
CA CYS A 229 -2.67 -17.51 -17.90
C CYS A 229 -3.97 -16.74 -17.66
N LYS A 230 -4.71 -17.15 -16.64
CA LYS A 230 -5.90 -16.44 -16.17
C LYS A 230 -5.49 -15.32 -15.23
N VAL A 231 -6.02 -14.12 -15.45
CA VAL A 231 -5.81 -12.96 -14.57
C VAL A 231 -6.95 -12.86 -13.58
N VAL A 232 -6.64 -12.86 -12.30
CA VAL A 232 -7.59 -12.72 -11.19
C VAL A 232 -7.21 -11.47 -10.41
N LEU A 233 -8.16 -10.56 -10.17
CA LEU A 233 -7.92 -9.38 -9.34
C LEU A 233 -7.54 -9.80 -7.92
N PRO A 234 -6.34 -9.48 -7.43
CA PRO A 234 -6.06 -9.55 -6.00
C PRO A 234 -6.71 -8.36 -5.27
N ALA A 235 -6.41 -8.10 -4.02
CA ALA A 235 -6.52 -6.76 -3.46
C ALA A 235 -5.40 -5.92 -4.09
N THR A 236 -5.72 -5.10 -5.11
CA THR A 236 -4.71 -4.49 -5.98
C THR A 236 -3.97 -3.32 -5.34
N HIS A 237 -4.46 -2.77 -4.22
CA HIS A 237 -3.66 -1.93 -3.35
C HIS A 237 -2.74 -2.81 -2.50
N ASP A 238 -1.42 -2.63 -2.60
CA ASP A 238 -0.39 -3.44 -1.93
C ASP A 238 -0.67 -3.67 -0.44
N THR A 239 -1.10 -2.60 0.27
CA THR A 239 -1.51 -2.71 1.67
C THR A 239 -2.80 -3.52 1.85
N GLY A 240 -3.71 -3.50 0.89
CA GLY A 240 -4.90 -4.36 0.90
C GLY A 240 -4.53 -5.84 0.90
N SER A 241 -3.62 -6.22 0.03
CA SER A 241 -3.03 -7.55 -0.01
C SER A 241 -2.23 -7.88 1.27
N ALA A 242 -1.41 -6.95 1.76
CA ALA A 242 -0.62 -7.17 2.97
C ALA A 242 -1.48 -7.46 4.22
N VAL A 243 -2.57 -6.71 4.40
CA VAL A 243 -3.50 -6.92 5.53
C VAL A 243 -4.23 -8.26 5.42
N LEU A 244 -4.57 -8.70 4.22
CA LEU A 244 -5.19 -10.00 3.99
C LEU A 244 -4.28 -11.14 4.47
N ALA A 245 -2.96 -10.98 4.33
CA ALA A 245 -1.96 -11.96 4.77
C ALA A 245 -1.63 -11.94 6.27
N VAL A 246 -2.25 -11.08 7.06
CA VAL A 246 -2.06 -11.08 8.53
C VAL A 246 -2.47 -12.44 9.10
N PRO A 247 -1.58 -13.19 9.78
CA PRO A 247 -1.81 -14.58 10.14
C PRO A 247 -2.67 -14.73 11.41
N THR A 248 -3.83 -14.08 11.42
CA THR A 248 -4.78 -14.15 12.55
C THR A 248 -6.23 -14.15 12.09
N ASN A 249 -7.07 -14.82 12.85
CA ASN A 249 -8.52 -14.81 12.70
C ASN A 249 -9.21 -14.04 13.84
N ASP A 250 -8.43 -13.32 14.65
CA ASP A 250 -8.96 -12.49 15.73
C ASP A 250 -9.39 -11.12 15.17
N ASP A 251 -10.69 -10.83 15.21
CA ASP A 251 -11.25 -9.54 14.79
C ASP A 251 -10.82 -8.38 15.72
N ASN A 252 -10.16 -8.65 16.84
CA ASN A 252 -9.60 -7.65 17.74
C ASN A 252 -8.06 -7.49 17.56
N ALA A 253 -7.54 -7.87 16.42
CA ALA A 253 -6.14 -7.67 16.08
C ALA A 253 -5.88 -6.26 15.56
N ILE A 254 -4.76 -5.66 15.97
CA ILE A 254 -4.17 -4.50 15.29
C ILE A 254 -3.14 -5.02 14.31
N TYR A 255 -3.10 -4.44 13.13
CA TYR A 255 -2.03 -4.70 12.17
C TYR A 255 -1.17 -3.45 11.93
N ILE A 256 0.08 -3.68 11.54
CA ILE A 256 0.96 -2.68 10.95
C ILE A 256 1.49 -3.28 9.65
N SER A 257 1.02 -2.77 8.51
CA SER A 257 1.68 -3.01 7.23
C SER A 257 2.88 -2.07 7.16
N SER A 258 4.06 -2.62 7.45
CA SER A 258 5.28 -1.84 7.64
C SER A 258 6.22 -1.94 6.44
N GLY A 259 6.27 -0.88 5.68
CA GLY A 259 7.13 -0.67 4.52
C GLY A 259 7.74 0.74 4.56
N THR A 260 7.80 1.40 3.42
CA THR A 260 8.17 2.83 3.34
C THR A 260 7.28 3.67 4.26
N TRP A 261 5.96 3.44 4.20
CA TRP A 261 4.97 3.88 5.17
C TRP A 261 4.68 2.78 6.18
N SER A 262 4.16 3.15 7.35
CA SER A 262 3.53 2.24 8.30
C SER A 262 2.04 2.52 8.32
N LEU A 263 1.25 1.62 7.71
CA LEU A 263 -0.19 1.70 7.71
C LEU A 263 -0.71 0.88 8.88
N MET A 264 -1.12 1.56 9.95
CA MET A 264 -1.50 0.94 11.21
C MET A 264 -2.99 1.04 11.45
N GLY A 265 -3.65 -0.08 11.72
CA GLY A 265 -5.09 -0.10 11.91
C GLY A 265 -5.68 -1.45 12.29
N ILE A 266 -6.98 -1.54 12.04
CA ILE A 266 -7.81 -2.72 12.29
C ILE A 266 -8.69 -3.02 11.08
N GLU A 267 -9.15 -4.25 10.95
CA GLU A 267 -10.22 -4.58 10.00
C GLU A 267 -11.59 -4.35 10.63
N ARG A 268 -12.53 -3.75 9.88
CA ARG A 268 -13.92 -3.52 10.29
C ARG A 268 -14.89 -4.00 9.21
N LYS A 269 -16.11 -4.34 9.61
CA LYS A 269 -17.20 -4.68 8.67
C LYS A 269 -17.96 -3.44 8.20
N GLU A 270 -17.88 -2.35 8.95
CA GLU A 270 -18.54 -1.08 8.65
C GLU A 270 -17.53 0.06 8.71
N ALA A 271 -17.62 1.00 7.78
CA ALA A 271 -16.81 2.21 7.78
C ALA A 271 -17.20 3.14 8.94
N ASP A 272 -16.23 3.83 9.50
CA ASP A 272 -16.45 4.92 10.46
C ASP A 272 -16.15 6.27 9.80
N CYS A 273 -17.17 6.84 9.18
CA CYS A 273 -17.12 8.14 8.52
C CYS A 273 -17.47 9.30 9.45
N SER A 274 -17.37 9.10 10.77
CA SER A 274 -17.69 10.11 11.78
C SER A 274 -16.69 11.26 11.79
N LEU A 275 -17.15 12.43 12.26
CA LEU A 275 -16.29 13.59 12.46
C LEU A 275 -15.13 13.30 13.45
N ARG A 276 -15.33 12.41 14.42
CA ARG A 276 -14.28 11.97 15.34
C ARG A 276 -13.17 11.21 14.63
N SER A 277 -13.53 10.28 13.74
CA SER A 277 -12.57 9.56 12.90
C SER A 277 -11.80 10.50 11.98
N MET A 278 -12.48 11.46 11.36
CA MET A 278 -11.86 12.50 10.53
C MET A 278 -10.85 13.34 11.32
N GLN A 279 -11.22 13.82 12.49
CA GLN A 279 -10.34 14.64 13.34
C GLN A 279 -9.14 13.88 13.86
N ALA A 280 -9.27 12.56 14.09
CA ALA A 280 -8.18 11.68 14.45
C ALA A 280 -7.38 11.20 13.23
N ASN A 281 -7.71 11.67 12.02
CA ASN A 281 -7.00 11.38 10.77
C ASN A 281 -6.96 9.90 10.39
N PHE A 282 -8.07 9.16 10.62
CA PHE A 282 -8.24 7.79 10.17
C PHE A 282 -8.88 7.70 8.78
N THR A 283 -8.59 6.62 8.07
CA THR A 283 -9.15 6.31 6.75
C THR A 283 -9.85 4.94 6.78
N ASN A 284 -10.88 4.77 5.93
CA ASN A 284 -11.64 3.53 5.76
C ASN A 284 -11.41 2.97 4.36
N GLU A 285 -10.22 2.49 4.08
CA GLU A 285 -9.93 1.91 2.78
C GLU A 285 -10.53 0.52 2.63
N GLY A 286 -10.95 0.18 1.42
CA GLY A 286 -11.52 -1.13 1.12
C GLY A 286 -10.56 -2.28 1.33
N GLY A 287 -11.08 -3.41 1.80
CA GLY A 287 -10.37 -4.67 1.98
C GLY A 287 -11.08 -5.82 1.27
N TYR A 288 -10.59 -7.04 1.47
CA TYR A 288 -11.21 -8.26 0.96
C TYR A 288 -12.56 -8.51 1.66
N ASP A 289 -13.53 -9.11 0.94
CA ASP A 289 -14.84 -9.50 1.48
C ASP A 289 -15.63 -8.33 2.10
N HIS A 290 -15.62 -7.17 1.43
CA HIS A 290 -16.28 -5.93 1.88
C HIS A 290 -15.85 -5.46 3.27
N ARG A 291 -14.69 -5.89 3.77
CA ARG A 291 -14.09 -5.35 4.99
C ARG A 291 -13.46 -4.00 4.69
N PHE A 292 -13.39 -3.15 5.71
CA PHE A 292 -12.66 -1.90 5.68
C PHE A 292 -11.37 -2.04 6.47
N ARG A 293 -10.31 -1.54 5.90
CA ARG A 293 -9.04 -1.28 6.59
C ARG A 293 -9.17 0.09 7.24
N TYR A 294 -9.56 0.10 8.51
CA TYR A 294 -9.63 1.33 9.31
C TYR A 294 -8.25 1.61 9.88
N LEU A 295 -7.54 2.55 9.27
CA LEU A 295 -6.12 2.75 9.52
C LEU A 295 -5.71 4.22 9.53
N LYS A 296 -4.50 4.47 10.04
CA LYS A 296 -3.76 5.72 9.94
C LYS A 296 -2.47 5.49 9.17
N ASN A 297 -2.16 6.38 8.24
CA ASN A 297 -0.86 6.42 7.58
C ASN A 297 0.15 7.11 8.50
N ILE A 298 1.20 6.42 8.86
CA ILE A 298 2.30 6.91 9.69
C ILE A 298 3.57 6.89 8.84
N MET A 299 4.41 7.91 8.95
CA MET A 299 5.74 7.87 8.37
C MET A 299 6.45 6.62 8.90
N GLY A 300 6.84 5.72 8.01
CA GLY A 300 7.35 4.42 8.38
C GLY A 300 8.87 4.31 8.25
N LEU A 301 9.32 3.20 7.67
CA LEU A 301 10.75 2.95 7.47
C LEU A 301 11.42 3.91 6.48
N TRP A 302 10.65 4.78 5.81
CA TRP A 302 11.17 5.85 4.97
C TRP A 302 12.26 6.68 5.69
N MET A 303 12.04 7.03 6.97
CA MET A 303 13.00 7.80 7.74
C MET A 303 14.34 7.07 7.86
N ILE A 304 14.31 5.80 8.26
CA ILE A 304 15.54 5.01 8.42
C ILE A 304 16.18 4.65 7.07
N GLN A 305 15.37 4.42 6.03
CA GLN A 305 15.86 4.20 4.66
C GLN A 305 16.56 5.43 4.10
N SER A 306 16.07 6.63 4.43
CA SER A 306 16.64 7.90 3.99
C SER A 306 17.97 8.16 4.70
N VAL A 307 18.05 8.05 6.04
CA VAL A 307 19.30 8.26 6.75
C VAL A 307 20.37 7.24 6.37
N LYS A 308 19.98 5.97 6.07
CA LYS A 308 20.91 4.95 5.58
C LYS A 308 21.63 5.39 4.31
N LYS A 309 20.92 6.06 3.38
CA LYS A 309 21.50 6.56 2.12
C LYS A 309 22.48 7.72 2.34
N GLU A 310 22.32 8.45 3.45
CA GLU A 310 23.16 9.59 3.80
C GLU A 310 24.38 9.20 4.65
N PHE A 311 24.38 8.01 5.28
CA PHE A 311 25.51 7.53 6.04
C PHE A 311 26.71 7.28 5.13
N THR A 312 27.91 7.66 5.59
CA THR A 312 29.16 7.43 4.87
C THR A 312 29.62 5.98 4.93
N GLU A 313 29.12 5.22 5.90
CA GLU A 313 29.37 3.79 6.08
C GLU A 313 28.30 2.98 5.32
N ASP A 314 28.73 1.94 4.61
CA ASP A 314 27.79 0.98 4.00
C ASP A 314 27.32 -0.03 5.06
N LEU A 315 26.24 0.32 5.75
CA LEU A 315 25.66 -0.47 6.83
C LEU A 315 24.41 -1.20 6.37
N SER A 316 24.26 -2.44 6.77
CA SER A 316 22.99 -3.15 6.68
C SER A 316 21.96 -2.58 7.67
N PHE A 317 20.66 -2.79 7.42
CA PHE A 317 19.61 -2.42 8.39
C PHE A 317 19.77 -3.15 9.74
N ALA A 318 20.29 -4.38 9.73
CA ALA A 318 20.56 -5.13 10.95
C ALA A 318 21.65 -4.44 11.81
N GLU A 319 22.75 -3.98 11.20
CA GLU A 319 23.81 -3.26 11.89
C GLU A 319 23.32 -1.91 12.42
N ILE A 320 22.46 -1.20 11.67
CA ILE A 320 21.83 0.04 12.13
C ILE A 320 20.96 -0.22 13.36
N CYS A 321 20.12 -1.26 13.33
CA CYS A 321 19.30 -1.70 14.47
C CYS A 321 20.17 -2.04 15.69
N GLU A 322 21.26 -2.79 15.48
CA GLU A 322 22.19 -3.17 16.56
C GLU A 322 22.87 -1.95 17.18
N ARG A 323 23.32 -0.97 16.38
CA ARG A 323 23.89 0.27 16.91
C ARG A 323 22.85 1.06 17.69
N ALA A 324 21.66 1.24 17.13
CA ALA A 324 20.58 1.96 17.80
C ALA A 324 20.18 1.34 19.15
N SER A 325 20.17 0.01 19.25
CA SER A 325 19.79 -0.70 20.48
C SER A 325 20.78 -0.50 21.65
N LYS A 326 21.99 -0.03 21.37
CA LYS A 326 23.03 0.24 22.36
C LYS A 326 23.03 1.69 22.88
N GLU A 327 22.24 2.55 22.25
CA GLU A 327 22.18 3.97 22.59
C GLU A 327 21.22 4.26 23.74
N THR A 328 21.51 5.33 24.47
CA THR A 328 20.71 5.77 25.62
C THR A 328 20.01 7.10 25.40
N ILE A 329 20.10 7.66 24.18
CA ILE A 329 19.45 8.92 23.82
C ILE A 329 17.91 8.77 23.95
N THR A 330 17.27 9.76 24.58
CA THR A 330 15.83 9.77 24.86
C THR A 330 15.04 10.76 24.01
N SER A 331 15.71 11.46 23.09
CA SER A 331 15.07 12.42 22.19
C SER A 331 14.07 11.73 21.27
N LEU A 332 12.95 12.41 21.02
CA LEU A 332 11.87 11.94 20.15
C LEU A 332 11.50 13.04 19.15
N VAL A 333 11.10 12.61 17.96
CA VAL A 333 10.54 13.50 16.93
C VAL A 333 9.09 13.09 16.65
N ASP A 334 8.28 14.04 16.20
CA ASP A 334 6.96 13.69 15.63
C ASP A 334 7.18 13.13 14.22
N CYS A 335 7.04 11.81 14.08
CA CYS A 335 7.25 11.14 12.78
C CYS A 335 6.30 11.63 11.68
N ASN A 336 5.16 12.24 12.04
CA ASN A 336 4.17 12.70 11.08
C ASN A 336 4.31 14.19 10.74
N ASP A 337 5.34 14.87 11.28
CA ASP A 337 5.63 16.25 10.92
C ASP A 337 6.05 16.36 9.44
N ASP A 338 5.50 17.35 8.74
CA ASP A 338 5.74 17.60 7.32
C ASP A 338 7.22 17.76 6.97
N CYS A 339 8.07 18.15 7.94
CA CYS A 339 9.52 18.29 7.74
C CYS A 339 10.20 16.96 7.38
N PHE A 340 9.57 15.80 7.66
CA PHE A 340 10.11 14.46 7.34
C PHE A 340 9.55 13.88 6.03
N LEU A 341 8.59 14.52 5.40
CA LEU A 341 7.94 13.99 4.21
C LEU A 341 8.91 13.88 3.02
N ALA A 342 9.66 14.96 2.76
CA ALA A 342 10.62 15.01 1.66
C ALA A 342 11.78 15.99 1.96
N PRO A 343 12.55 15.81 3.05
CA PRO A 343 13.66 16.69 3.37
C PRO A 343 14.82 16.49 2.39
N LYS A 344 15.63 17.52 2.19
CA LYS A 344 16.89 17.40 1.43
C LYS A 344 17.90 16.49 2.13
N SER A 345 17.89 16.45 3.47
CA SER A 345 18.63 15.55 4.32
C SER A 345 17.74 15.16 5.51
N MET A 346 17.50 13.88 5.66
CA MET A 346 16.73 13.34 6.80
C MET A 346 17.53 13.47 8.10
N ILE A 347 18.85 13.29 8.03
CA ILE A 347 19.76 13.48 9.19
C ILE A 347 19.61 14.89 9.75
N GLU A 348 19.72 15.90 8.89
CA GLU A 348 19.62 17.30 9.32
C GLU A 348 18.20 17.66 9.77
N ALA A 349 17.17 17.08 9.18
CA ALA A 349 15.78 17.26 9.62
C ALA A 349 15.61 16.74 11.06
N VAL A 350 16.07 15.52 11.37
CA VAL A 350 16.01 14.93 12.72
C VAL A 350 16.81 15.78 13.71
N LYS A 351 18.05 16.17 13.38
CA LYS A 351 18.89 17.02 14.23
C LYS A 351 18.24 18.39 14.49
N LYS A 352 17.67 18.99 13.44
CA LYS A 352 17.00 20.28 13.55
C LYS A 352 15.77 20.18 14.46
N PHE A 353 14.93 19.16 14.27
CA PHE A 353 13.74 18.95 15.11
C PHE A 353 14.13 18.81 16.59
N CYS A 354 15.15 17.99 16.92
CA CYS A 354 15.64 17.84 18.29
C CYS A 354 16.18 19.16 18.86
N ARG A 355 16.91 19.94 18.06
CA ARG A 355 17.43 21.25 18.48
C ARG A 355 16.30 22.25 18.75
N ASP A 356 15.34 22.35 17.85
CA ASP A 356 14.22 23.29 17.96
C ASP A 356 13.30 22.96 19.15
N SER A 357 13.13 21.66 19.45
CA SER A 357 12.39 21.16 20.61
C SER A 357 13.23 21.10 21.90
N LYS A 358 14.49 21.62 21.89
CA LYS A 358 15.41 21.67 23.04
C LYS A 358 15.73 20.30 23.65
N GLN A 359 15.77 19.27 22.83
CA GLN A 359 16.17 17.93 23.18
C GLN A 359 17.67 17.71 22.86
N GLN A 360 18.23 16.62 23.37
CA GLN A 360 19.58 16.20 22.97
C GLN A 360 19.61 15.96 21.46
N VAL A 361 20.61 16.58 20.79
CA VAL A 361 20.78 16.41 19.33
C VAL A 361 21.58 15.14 19.08
N PRO A 362 21.07 14.19 18.28
CA PRO A 362 21.81 12.96 17.98
C PRO A 362 23.00 13.25 17.05
N GLU A 363 24.16 12.65 17.31
CA GLU A 363 25.39 12.90 16.56
C GLU A 363 25.90 11.66 15.82
N THR A 364 25.72 10.46 16.41
CA THR A 364 26.18 9.20 15.81
C THR A 364 25.12 8.53 14.97
N VAL A 365 25.51 7.58 14.11
CA VAL A 365 24.59 6.71 13.36
C VAL A 365 23.61 6.01 14.31
N GLY A 366 24.13 5.48 15.43
CA GLY A 366 23.33 4.80 16.43
C GLY A 366 22.30 5.71 17.06
N GLU A 367 22.70 6.91 17.50
CA GLU A 367 21.80 7.88 18.13
C GLU A 367 20.71 8.36 17.16
N ILE A 368 21.05 8.68 15.89
CA ILE A 368 20.08 9.09 14.89
C ILE A 368 19.04 7.98 14.67
N ALA A 369 19.49 6.74 14.49
CA ALA A 369 18.63 5.60 14.31
C ALA A 369 17.79 5.30 15.57
N ALA A 370 18.35 5.45 16.77
CA ALA A 370 17.63 5.28 18.04
C ALA A 370 16.50 6.30 18.19
N VAL A 371 16.76 7.59 17.88
CA VAL A 371 15.72 8.63 17.87
C VAL A 371 14.58 8.23 16.92
N ILE A 372 14.88 7.81 15.69
CA ILE A 372 13.88 7.43 14.70
C ILE A 372 13.06 6.21 15.18
N TYR A 373 13.70 5.12 15.61
CA TYR A 373 13.01 3.92 16.03
C TYR A 373 12.14 4.12 17.29
N ASN A 374 12.64 4.87 18.29
CA ASN A 374 11.86 5.20 19.47
C ASN A 374 10.65 6.10 19.12
N SER A 375 10.85 7.06 18.21
CA SER A 375 9.77 7.94 17.76
C SER A 375 8.67 7.19 17.02
N LEU A 376 9.03 6.26 16.14
CA LEU A 376 8.08 5.39 15.44
C LEU A 376 7.30 4.52 16.43
N ALA A 377 8.00 3.86 17.37
CA ALA A 377 7.35 3.00 18.37
C ALA A 377 6.42 3.79 19.30
N LYS A 378 6.80 5.02 19.68
CA LYS A 378 5.94 5.94 20.43
C LYS A 378 4.69 6.31 19.63
N CYS A 379 4.84 6.67 18.36
CA CYS A 379 3.72 6.99 17.47
C CYS A 379 2.76 5.82 17.29
N TYR A 380 3.26 4.59 17.24
CA TYR A 380 2.40 3.39 17.23
C TYR A 380 1.62 3.25 18.53
N GLY A 381 2.24 3.53 19.68
CA GLY A 381 1.55 3.54 20.97
C GLY A 381 0.41 4.54 21.02
N ASP A 382 0.67 5.77 20.61
CA ASP A 382 -0.34 6.84 20.57
C ASP A 382 -1.50 6.48 19.61
N THR A 383 -1.18 5.90 18.46
CA THR A 383 -2.19 5.45 17.48
C THR A 383 -3.08 4.35 18.04
N ILE A 384 -2.53 3.43 18.85
CA ILE A 384 -3.34 2.40 19.54
C ILE A 384 -4.31 3.03 20.53
N GLU A 385 -3.85 3.98 21.34
CA GLU A 385 -4.71 4.70 22.28
C GLU A 385 -5.87 5.39 21.56
N GLU A 386 -5.60 6.01 20.40
CA GLU A 386 -6.64 6.61 19.56
C GLU A 386 -7.63 5.56 19.02
N ILE A 387 -7.14 4.43 18.49
CA ILE A 387 -7.98 3.32 18.01
C ILE A 387 -8.87 2.80 19.16
N GLU A 388 -8.31 2.58 20.33
CA GLU A 388 -9.03 2.12 21.51
C GLU A 388 -10.09 3.14 21.96
N ALA A 389 -9.77 4.43 21.94
CA ALA A 389 -10.71 5.51 22.28
C ALA A 389 -11.86 5.65 21.27
N LEU A 390 -11.59 5.46 19.98
CA LEU A 390 -12.59 5.57 18.91
C LEU A 390 -13.50 4.33 18.87
N THR A 391 -12.95 3.15 19.08
CA THR A 391 -13.70 1.88 18.99
C THR A 391 -14.34 1.44 20.30
N GLY A 392 -13.87 1.95 21.44
CA GLY A 392 -14.27 1.50 22.77
C GLY A 392 -13.77 0.08 23.10
N LYS A 393 -12.86 -0.49 22.32
CA LYS A 393 -12.32 -1.84 22.47
C LYS A 393 -10.89 -1.80 22.98
N LYS A 394 -10.44 -2.92 23.57
CA LYS A 394 -9.04 -3.15 23.94
C LYS A 394 -8.44 -4.21 23.04
N TYR A 395 -7.21 -3.99 22.65
CA TYR A 395 -6.44 -4.88 21.76
C TYR A 395 -5.25 -5.43 22.52
N THR A 396 -4.86 -6.67 22.26
CA THR A 396 -3.79 -7.35 23.00
C THR A 396 -2.57 -7.63 22.13
N THR A 397 -2.76 -7.76 20.84
CA THR A 397 -1.71 -8.19 19.92
C THR A 397 -1.63 -7.26 18.71
N ILE A 398 -0.41 -6.91 18.32
CA ILE A 398 -0.07 -6.15 17.12
C ILE A 398 0.59 -7.12 16.15
N TYR A 399 0.06 -7.19 14.93
CA TYR A 399 0.63 -7.98 13.85
C TYR A 399 1.39 -7.08 12.88
N VAL A 400 2.72 -7.20 12.87
CA VAL A 400 3.58 -6.45 11.94
C VAL A 400 3.88 -7.31 10.73
N VAL A 401 3.45 -6.87 9.56
CA VAL A 401 3.67 -7.56 8.28
C VAL A 401 4.45 -6.67 7.31
N GLY A 402 5.01 -7.26 6.26
CA GLY A 402 5.87 -6.56 5.31
C GLY A 402 7.30 -6.41 5.79
N GLY A 403 8.10 -5.58 5.13
CA GLY A 403 9.54 -5.44 5.39
C GLY A 403 9.91 -5.09 6.83
N GLY A 404 9.05 -4.34 7.52
CA GLY A 404 9.24 -3.97 8.93
C GLY A 404 9.18 -5.14 9.92
N ALA A 405 8.62 -6.28 9.52
CA ALA A 405 8.68 -7.49 10.35
C ALA A 405 10.13 -7.92 10.65
N ASN A 406 11.08 -7.53 9.79
CA ASN A 406 12.50 -7.80 9.99
C ASN A 406 13.23 -6.75 10.86
N ALA A 407 12.58 -5.63 11.23
CA ALA A 407 13.16 -4.59 12.06
C ALA A 407 13.05 -4.96 13.55
N GLY A 408 13.85 -5.91 14.00
CA GLY A 408 13.77 -6.50 15.35
C GLY A 408 13.74 -5.46 16.46
N TYR A 409 14.65 -4.50 16.45
CA TYR A 409 14.70 -3.44 17.47
C TYR A 409 13.44 -2.58 17.50
N LEU A 410 12.88 -2.21 16.31
CA LEU A 410 11.61 -1.48 16.26
C LEU A 410 10.45 -2.33 16.83
N ASN A 411 10.42 -3.62 16.56
CA ASN A 411 9.39 -4.52 17.08
C ASN A 411 9.48 -4.68 18.60
N GLU A 412 10.70 -4.76 19.17
CA GLU A 412 10.95 -4.74 20.62
C GLU A 412 10.48 -3.43 21.26
N LEU A 413 10.85 -2.30 20.67
CA LEU A 413 10.39 -0.98 21.13
C LEU A 413 8.87 -0.86 21.04
N THR A 414 8.26 -1.37 19.96
CA THR A 414 6.80 -1.37 19.81
C THR A 414 6.14 -2.15 20.94
N ALA A 415 6.63 -3.34 21.28
CA ALA A 415 6.13 -4.09 22.43
C ALA A 415 6.29 -3.32 23.75
N LYS A 416 7.44 -2.65 23.93
CA LYS A 416 7.73 -1.85 25.13
C LYS A 416 6.82 -0.64 25.28
N TYR A 417 6.68 0.20 24.22
CA TYR A 417 5.87 1.42 24.27
C TYR A 417 4.37 1.16 24.36
N THR A 418 3.90 0.04 23.78
CA THR A 418 2.48 -0.30 23.75
C THR A 418 2.05 -1.20 24.92
N GLY A 419 2.99 -1.90 25.56
CA GLY A 419 2.68 -2.95 26.53
C GLY A 419 1.93 -4.15 25.92
N LYS A 420 1.97 -4.28 24.58
CA LYS A 420 1.23 -5.33 23.85
C LYS A 420 2.21 -6.33 23.24
N LYS A 421 1.70 -7.53 23.01
CA LYS A 421 2.41 -8.56 22.25
C LYS A 421 2.56 -8.10 20.79
N VAL A 422 3.74 -8.23 20.23
CA VAL A 422 4.01 -7.99 18.79
C VAL A 422 4.31 -9.32 18.12
N SER A 423 3.57 -9.61 17.06
CA SER A 423 3.71 -10.78 16.19
C SER A 423 4.23 -10.30 14.84
N ALA A 424 5.52 -10.48 14.54
CA ALA A 424 6.19 -9.93 13.37
C ALA A 424 6.42 -11.01 12.29
N GLY A 425 5.78 -10.86 11.15
CA GLY A 425 5.80 -11.74 10.00
C GLY A 425 4.39 -12.03 9.46
N PRO A 426 4.31 -12.45 8.20
CA PRO A 426 5.37 -12.63 7.21
C PRO A 426 5.91 -11.32 6.62
N SER A 427 7.14 -11.33 6.12
CA SER A 427 7.77 -10.16 5.48
C SER A 427 7.25 -9.92 4.05
N GLU A 428 6.86 -10.99 3.34
CA GLU A 428 6.35 -10.95 1.96
C GLU A 428 4.82 -10.87 1.91
N ALA A 429 4.23 -10.16 2.86
CA ALA A 429 2.78 -10.16 3.10
C ALA A 429 1.96 -9.72 1.88
N THR A 430 2.41 -8.70 1.14
CA THR A 430 1.72 -8.22 -0.06
C THR A 430 1.58 -9.33 -1.10
N ALA A 431 2.69 -9.95 -1.49
CA ALA A 431 2.67 -11.05 -2.45
C ALA A 431 1.85 -12.26 -1.96
N ILE A 432 1.95 -12.59 -0.66
CA ILE A 432 1.18 -13.66 -0.04
C ILE A 432 -0.32 -13.37 -0.11
N GLY A 433 -0.75 -12.16 0.22
CA GLY A 433 -2.16 -11.77 0.17
C GLY A 433 -2.72 -11.77 -1.25
N ASN A 434 -1.95 -11.26 -2.22
CA ASN A 434 -2.28 -11.36 -3.64
C ASN A 434 -2.53 -12.82 -4.05
N ILE A 435 -1.61 -13.72 -3.73
CA ILE A 435 -1.70 -15.16 -4.04
C ILE A 435 -2.88 -15.81 -3.32
N VAL A 436 -3.14 -15.45 -2.08
CA VAL A 436 -4.27 -16.00 -1.30
C VAL A 436 -5.61 -15.72 -1.97
N VAL A 437 -5.81 -14.53 -2.54
CA VAL A 437 -7.04 -14.22 -3.28
C VAL A 437 -7.19 -15.14 -4.50
N GLN A 438 -6.12 -15.40 -5.21
CA GLN A 438 -6.11 -16.33 -6.34
C GLN A 438 -6.42 -17.77 -5.91
N MET A 439 -5.82 -18.23 -4.80
CA MET A 439 -6.05 -19.55 -4.24
C MET A 439 -7.48 -19.73 -3.68
N LEU A 440 -8.06 -18.67 -3.10
CA LEU A 440 -9.47 -18.65 -2.70
C LEU A 440 -10.39 -18.77 -3.93
N HIS A 441 -10.07 -18.05 -5.00
CA HIS A 441 -10.80 -18.14 -6.27
C HIS A 441 -10.79 -19.56 -6.84
N ASP A 442 -9.64 -20.23 -6.82
CA ASP A 442 -9.47 -21.59 -7.34
C ASP A 442 -9.94 -22.69 -6.36
N GLY A 443 -10.44 -22.32 -5.18
CA GLY A 443 -10.93 -23.26 -4.17
C GLY A 443 -9.85 -24.08 -3.46
N VAL A 444 -8.60 -23.61 -3.46
CA VAL A 444 -7.51 -24.18 -2.64
C VAL A 444 -7.79 -23.98 -1.16
N PHE A 445 -8.34 -22.81 -0.80
CA PHE A 445 -8.88 -22.51 0.49
C PHE A 445 -10.39 -22.26 0.37
N LYS A 446 -11.15 -22.77 1.35
CA LYS A 446 -12.61 -22.57 1.37
C LYS A 446 -13.02 -21.15 1.77
N ASP A 447 -12.19 -20.50 2.61
CA ASP A 447 -12.43 -19.16 3.17
C ASP A 447 -11.13 -18.49 3.64
N LEU A 448 -11.19 -17.20 3.94
CA LEU A 448 -10.05 -16.43 4.44
C LEU A 448 -9.50 -16.95 5.78
N PRO A 449 -10.32 -17.39 6.76
CA PRO A 449 -9.81 -18.00 7.98
C PRO A 449 -8.90 -19.22 7.76
N GLU A 450 -9.25 -20.10 6.82
CA GLU A 450 -8.40 -21.24 6.46
C GLU A 450 -7.08 -20.78 5.83
N ALA A 451 -7.13 -19.81 4.92
CA ALA A 451 -5.94 -19.25 4.30
C ALA A 451 -5.00 -18.61 5.34
N ARG A 452 -5.52 -17.78 6.27
CA ARG A 452 -4.73 -17.16 7.35
C ARG A 452 -4.12 -18.21 8.28
N THR A 453 -4.83 -19.29 8.56
CA THR A 453 -4.29 -20.42 9.32
C THR A 453 -3.13 -21.09 8.59
N CYS A 454 -3.23 -21.25 7.25
CA CYS A 454 -2.16 -21.78 6.43
C CYS A 454 -0.94 -20.85 6.42
N ILE A 455 -1.14 -19.54 6.29
CA ILE A 455 -0.05 -18.54 6.34
C ILE A 455 0.74 -18.67 7.64
N GLY A 456 0.06 -18.70 8.79
CA GLY A 456 0.71 -18.84 10.09
C GLY A 456 1.50 -20.15 10.28
N LYS A 457 1.17 -21.21 9.51
CA LYS A 457 1.93 -22.50 9.49
C LYS A 457 3.06 -22.52 8.46
N SER A 458 3.00 -21.67 7.45
CA SER A 458 3.88 -21.68 6.29
C SER A 458 5.09 -20.77 6.43
N PHE A 459 4.92 -19.66 7.16
CA PHE A 459 5.93 -18.61 7.26
C PHE A 459 6.35 -18.37 8.71
N ASP A 460 7.61 -17.97 8.88
CA ASP A 460 8.16 -17.66 10.20
C ASP A 460 7.54 -16.36 10.76
N VAL A 461 7.16 -16.44 12.03
CA VAL A 461 6.64 -15.32 12.81
C VAL A 461 7.45 -15.21 14.09
N LYS A 462 7.99 -14.03 14.36
CA LYS A 462 8.71 -13.73 15.60
C LYS A 462 7.79 -13.03 16.59
N ILE A 463 7.89 -13.42 17.85
CA ILE A 463 7.09 -12.83 18.93
C ILE A 463 7.99 -11.95 19.79
N TYR A 464 7.50 -10.74 20.10
CA TYR A 464 8.11 -9.80 21.02
C TYR A 464 7.08 -9.47 22.12
N GLU A 465 7.52 -9.52 23.37
CA GLU A 465 6.69 -9.20 24.53
C GLU A 465 7.44 -8.22 25.42
N ASN A 466 6.70 -7.38 26.13
CA ASN A 466 7.30 -6.50 27.12
C ASN A 466 7.65 -7.36 28.36
N VAL A 467 8.93 -7.60 28.57
CA VAL A 467 9.46 -8.37 29.71
C VAL A 467 9.70 -7.44 30.89
#